data_3a054d8be3db31920e29e0b55333343f
#
_entry.id   3a054d8be3db31920e29e0b55333343f
#
_cell.length_a   1.000
_cell.length_b   1.000
_cell.length_c   1.000
_cell.angle_alpha   90.00
_cell.angle_beta   90.00
_cell.angle_gamma   90.00
#
_symmetry.space_group_name_H-M   'P 1'
#
loop_
_entity.id
_entity.type
_entity.pdbx_description
1 polymer ?
#
loop_
_entity_poly.entity_id
_entity_poly.type
_entity_poly.pdbx_seq_one_letter_code
_entity_poly.pdbx_strand_id
1 'polypeptide(L)'
;CCRALLRADGTLAHPVINWMDGRLDHPHAHEDQYGEVSHVTTSSGYVGLRLTGERIDTSANLIGWWPVDDLAHDWSDDPERWASCNLRRSQVFDLVRPGERIGGLTAEVAALLGLPGGLPVVATAHDKAVEALGSGALETGVGLVSLGTYIAAMTHGVRHVPDAESFWTFPASLPGHHLHECWGVRRGMWGISWFRDEFGAAAIADADAADVPVEELLNAEAAQVPAGSDGLLTVHDWAAPPQAPFRRGALIGFDGRHTRGHIYRSMLEGIALRLKTHMDPMAVELGQPFTELIVSGGGANSDVMMQILADTHGVPATRNRVRSSAAIGCAVNAG
;
A
#
# COMPACT_ATOMS: atom_id res chain seq x y z
N CYS A 1 4.29 -1.67 8.62
CA CYS A 1 4.83 -0.30 8.48
C CYS A 1 6.35 -0.28 8.73
N CYS A 2 7.05 0.78 8.28
CA CYS A 2 8.46 0.98 8.61
C CYS A 2 8.63 1.28 10.11
N ARG A 3 9.77 0.89 10.70
CA ARG A 3 10.06 1.05 12.12
C ARG A 3 11.26 1.97 12.34
N ALA A 4 11.10 3.00 13.17
CA ALA A 4 12.15 3.91 13.58
C ALA A 4 12.54 3.63 15.04
N LEU A 5 13.83 3.43 15.29
CA LEU A 5 14.41 3.20 16.61
C LEU A 5 15.15 4.48 17.03
N LEU A 6 14.78 5.07 18.17
CA LEU A 6 15.25 6.38 18.59
C LEU A 6 16.00 6.33 19.93
N ARG A 7 17.04 7.15 20.05
CA ARG A 7 17.68 7.48 21.33
C ARG A 7 16.82 8.44 22.15
N ALA A 8 17.18 8.66 23.37
CA ALA A 8 16.47 9.57 24.30
C ALA A 8 16.34 11.01 23.75
N ASP A 9 17.33 11.46 22.98
CA ASP A 9 17.35 12.79 22.34
C ASP A 9 16.50 12.88 21.06
N GLY A 10 15.86 11.79 20.64
CA GLY A 10 15.04 11.70 19.43
C GLY A 10 15.82 11.47 18.14
N THR A 11 17.15 11.28 18.21
CA THR A 11 17.94 10.88 17.04
C THR A 11 17.78 9.40 16.73
N LEU A 12 17.97 9.01 15.47
CA LEU A 12 17.92 7.60 15.06
C LEU A 12 19.08 6.81 15.67
N ALA A 13 18.77 5.73 16.38
CA ALA A 13 19.74 4.75 16.85
C ALA A 13 20.22 3.81 15.73
N HIS A 14 19.37 3.61 14.71
CA HIS A 14 19.60 2.78 13.54
C HIS A 14 18.90 3.40 12.33
N PRO A 15 19.34 3.21 11.07
CA PRO A 15 18.54 3.55 9.91
C PRO A 15 17.12 2.97 10.00
N VAL A 16 16.12 3.72 9.55
CA VAL A 16 14.72 3.27 9.60
C VAL A 16 14.59 1.91 8.90
N ILE A 17 14.01 0.94 9.59
CA ILE A 17 13.82 -0.42 9.09
C ILE A 17 12.67 -0.38 8.08
N ASN A 18 12.96 -0.80 6.84
CA ASN A 18 11.99 -0.79 5.75
C ASN A 18 10.90 -1.86 5.97
N TRP A 19 9.67 -1.58 5.55
CA TRP A 19 8.53 -2.48 5.71
C TRP A 19 8.70 -3.87 5.05
N MET A 20 9.59 -4.00 4.05
CA MET A 20 9.92 -5.29 3.42
C MET A 20 10.99 -6.10 4.18
N ASP A 21 11.54 -5.55 5.26
CA ASP A 21 12.57 -6.22 6.04
C ASP A 21 11.94 -7.30 6.95
N GLY A 22 12.42 -8.53 6.83
CA GLY A 22 11.89 -9.68 7.60
C GLY A 22 11.97 -9.51 9.13
N ARG A 23 12.74 -8.55 9.64
CA ARG A 23 12.75 -8.21 11.07
C ARG A 23 11.40 -7.64 11.54
N LEU A 24 10.58 -7.12 10.61
CA LEU A 24 9.24 -6.58 10.92
C LEU A 24 8.15 -7.65 10.96
N ASP A 25 8.43 -8.86 10.50
CA ASP A 25 7.52 -10.00 10.55
C ASP A 25 7.47 -10.65 11.97
N HIS A 26 8.22 -10.10 12.92
CA HIS A 26 8.37 -10.60 14.29
C HIS A 26 8.16 -9.48 15.31
N PRO A 27 7.93 -9.83 16.60
CA PRO A 27 7.95 -8.88 17.71
C PRO A 27 9.20 -8.02 17.71
N HIS A 28 9.16 -6.90 18.41
CA HIS A 28 10.32 -6.01 18.49
C HIS A 28 11.51 -6.76 19.10
N ALA A 29 12.64 -6.80 18.40
CA ALA A 29 13.86 -7.38 18.92
C ALA A 29 14.41 -6.51 20.06
N HIS A 30 15.10 -7.14 21.03
CA HIS A 30 15.78 -6.39 22.08
C HIS A 30 16.85 -5.48 21.49
N GLU A 31 16.98 -4.35 22.11
CA GLU A 31 17.66 -3.14 21.66
C GLU A 31 19.19 -3.27 21.65
N ASP A 32 19.73 -4.32 22.29
CA ASP A 32 21.17 -4.53 22.51
C ASP A 32 22.00 -4.54 21.21
N GLN A 33 21.39 -4.93 20.10
CA GLN A 33 22.09 -4.94 18.80
C GLN A 33 22.11 -3.58 18.09
N TYR A 34 21.31 -2.61 18.54
CA TYR A 34 21.19 -1.28 17.92
C TYR A 34 21.73 -0.15 18.79
N GLY A 35 22.35 -0.49 19.93
CA GLY A 35 22.77 0.46 20.94
C GLY A 35 21.60 0.89 21.84
N GLU A 36 21.72 2.06 22.46
CA GLU A 36 20.71 2.56 23.38
C GLU A 36 19.46 3.05 22.62
N VAL A 37 18.39 2.25 22.64
CA VAL A 37 17.07 2.60 22.10
C VAL A 37 16.14 2.98 23.24
N SER A 38 15.67 4.22 23.25
CA SER A 38 14.73 4.74 24.24
C SER A 38 13.29 4.68 23.74
N HIS A 39 13.06 4.90 22.43
CA HIS A 39 11.73 4.92 21.84
C HIS A 39 11.70 4.18 20.52
N VAL A 40 10.50 3.64 20.24
CA VAL A 40 10.17 2.97 18.97
C VAL A 40 8.92 3.62 18.41
N THR A 41 8.94 3.96 17.13
CA THR A 41 7.79 4.54 16.42
C THR A 41 7.78 4.12 14.95
N THR A 42 6.80 4.58 14.20
CA THR A 42 6.76 4.41 12.74
C THR A 42 7.65 5.44 12.04
N SER A 43 7.88 5.28 10.73
CA SER A 43 8.52 6.32 9.93
C SER A 43 7.71 7.63 9.95
N SER A 44 6.38 7.53 9.97
CA SER A 44 5.47 8.68 10.05
C SER A 44 5.58 9.38 11.40
N GLY A 45 5.58 8.63 12.51
CA GLY A 45 5.79 9.18 13.85
C GLY A 45 7.16 9.85 14.00
N TYR A 46 8.21 9.28 13.39
CA TYR A 46 9.53 9.93 13.35
C TYR A 46 9.50 11.25 12.57
N VAL A 47 8.84 11.29 11.41
CA VAL A 47 8.68 12.53 10.65
C VAL A 47 7.87 13.55 11.46
N GLY A 48 6.77 13.14 12.12
CA GLY A 48 5.99 13.97 13.02
C GLY A 48 6.84 14.60 14.12
N LEU A 49 7.65 13.79 14.81
CA LEU A 49 8.61 14.26 15.82
C LEU A 49 9.59 15.32 15.25
N ARG A 50 10.13 15.08 14.05
CA ARG A 50 11.08 16.00 13.41
C ARG A 50 10.44 17.33 13.02
N LEU A 51 9.16 17.31 12.65
CA LEU A 51 8.40 18.49 12.26
C LEU A 51 7.94 19.32 13.47
N THR A 52 7.52 18.65 14.54
CA THR A 52 6.81 19.30 15.66
C THR A 52 7.59 19.32 16.98
N GLY A 53 8.53 18.42 17.17
CA GLY A 53 9.17 18.15 18.46
C GLY A 53 8.35 17.26 19.40
N GLU A 54 7.11 16.92 19.02
CA GLU A 54 6.19 16.14 19.86
C GLU A 54 6.35 14.63 19.58
N ARG A 55 6.23 13.81 20.63
CA ARG A 55 6.24 12.35 20.56
C ARG A 55 4.82 11.82 20.43
N ILE A 56 4.19 12.11 19.31
CA ILE A 56 2.80 11.76 19.00
C ILE A 56 2.75 11.07 17.64
N ASP A 57 1.99 9.99 17.53
CA ASP A 57 1.67 9.26 16.31
C ASP A 57 0.16 9.00 16.25
N THR A 58 -0.31 8.15 15.37
CA THR A 58 -1.70 7.69 15.31
C THR A 58 -1.77 6.17 15.25
N SER A 59 -2.78 5.58 15.90
CA SER A 59 -3.02 4.14 15.83
C SER A 59 -3.15 3.65 14.40
N ALA A 60 -3.70 4.47 13.51
CA ALA A 60 -3.89 4.16 12.10
C ALA A 60 -2.59 4.03 11.28
N ASN A 61 -1.42 4.34 11.86
CA ASN A 61 -0.09 4.07 11.29
C ASN A 61 0.54 2.75 11.80
N LEU A 62 0.01 2.19 12.90
CA LEU A 62 0.63 1.13 13.67
C LEU A 62 0.19 -0.26 13.19
N ILE A 63 0.69 -0.69 12.04
CA ILE A 63 0.38 -1.99 11.44
C ILE A 63 1.42 -3.03 11.87
N GLY A 64 0.96 -4.20 12.28
CA GLY A 64 1.79 -5.35 12.65
C GLY A 64 1.99 -5.49 14.16
N TRP A 65 3.23 -5.71 14.62
CA TRP A 65 3.56 -6.00 16.02
C TRP A 65 3.53 -4.76 16.92
N TRP A 66 2.31 -4.22 17.13
CA TRP A 66 2.05 -3.11 18.04
C TRP A 66 0.91 -3.45 18.98
N PRO A 67 1.03 -3.11 20.29
CA PRO A 67 -0.02 -3.38 21.27
C PRO A 67 -1.13 -2.31 21.22
N VAL A 68 -1.80 -2.19 20.07
CA VAL A 68 -2.86 -1.20 19.81
C VAL A 68 -4.23 -1.84 20.01
N ASP A 69 -5.16 -1.09 20.56
CA ASP A 69 -6.59 -1.34 20.48
C ASP A 69 -7.18 -0.57 19.30
N ASP A 70 -7.46 -1.26 18.21
CA ASP A 70 -7.95 -0.66 16.97
C ASP A 70 -9.35 -0.04 17.09
N LEU A 71 -10.15 -0.50 18.06
CA LEU A 71 -11.49 0.05 18.33
C LEU A 71 -11.43 1.31 19.18
N ALA A 72 -10.54 1.32 20.19
CA ALA A 72 -10.32 2.50 21.01
C ALA A 72 -9.53 3.59 20.30
N HIS A 73 -8.78 3.23 19.24
CA HIS A 73 -7.77 4.07 18.59
C HIS A 73 -6.66 4.52 19.55
N ASP A 74 -6.28 3.64 20.48
CA ASP A 74 -5.29 3.93 21.51
C ASP A 74 -4.46 2.66 21.82
N TRP A 75 -3.51 2.78 22.73
CA TRP A 75 -2.76 1.65 23.23
C TRP A 75 -3.66 0.69 24.01
N SER A 76 -3.41 -0.59 23.85
CA SER A 76 -4.16 -1.63 24.55
C SER A 76 -3.87 -1.60 26.06
N ASP A 77 -4.90 -1.83 26.86
CA ASP A 77 -4.78 -2.05 28.32
C ASP A 77 -4.38 -3.50 28.67
N ASP A 78 -4.31 -4.41 27.68
CA ASP A 78 -3.97 -5.81 27.87
C ASP A 78 -2.45 -6.02 27.98
N PRO A 79 -1.93 -6.44 29.17
CA PRO A 79 -0.50 -6.69 29.35
C PRO A 79 0.07 -7.80 28.45
N GLU A 80 -0.77 -8.77 28.05
CA GLU A 80 -0.31 -9.87 27.19
C GLU A 80 -0.01 -9.37 25.75
N ARG A 81 -0.78 -8.40 25.26
CA ARG A 81 -0.47 -7.74 23.97
C ARG A 81 0.85 -6.99 24.01
N TRP A 82 1.16 -6.29 25.11
CA TRP A 82 2.46 -5.63 25.29
C TRP A 82 3.60 -6.64 25.33
N ALA A 83 3.44 -7.72 26.09
CA ALA A 83 4.44 -8.79 26.20
C ALA A 83 4.65 -9.48 24.84
N SER A 84 3.59 -9.79 24.10
CA SER A 84 3.68 -10.41 22.76
C SER A 84 4.40 -9.54 21.74
N CYS A 85 4.27 -8.22 21.84
CA CYS A 85 4.98 -7.26 20.98
C CYS A 85 6.41 -6.97 21.46
N ASN A 86 6.78 -7.39 22.67
CA ASN A 86 8.04 -7.09 23.35
C ASN A 86 8.30 -5.56 23.47
N LEU A 87 7.26 -4.82 23.87
CA LEU A 87 7.29 -3.36 24.06
C LEU A 87 6.81 -2.97 25.46
N ARG A 88 7.20 -1.79 25.91
CA ARG A 88 6.71 -1.13 27.13
C ARG A 88 6.10 0.21 26.77
N ARG A 89 5.08 0.66 27.52
CA ARG A 89 4.41 1.95 27.30
C ARG A 89 5.39 3.15 27.26
N SER A 90 6.45 3.09 28.05
CA SER A 90 7.49 4.14 28.08
C SER A 90 8.35 4.24 26.83
N GLN A 91 8.27 3.25 25.93
CA GLN A 91 9.06 3.21 24.69
C GLN A 91 8.30 3.71 23.47
N VAL A 92 6.99 3.92 23.57
CA VAL A 92 6.15 4.31 22.45
C VAL A 92 5.61 5.73 22.63
N PHE A 93 5.20 6.35 21.54
CA PHE A 93 4.64 7.68 21.52
C PHE A 93 3.18 7.68 22.00
N ASP A 94 2.67 8.84 22.38
CA ASP A 94 1.23 9.02 22.59
C ASP A 94 0.50 8.95 21.26
N LEU A 95 -0.80 8.60 21.30
CA LEU A 95 -1.59 8.43 20.09
C LEU A 95 -2.69 9.49 20.00
N VAL A 96 -2.99 9.88 18.76
CA VAL A 96 -4.16 10.68 18.40
C VAL A 96 -4.90 9.99 17.26
N ARG A 97 -6.15 10.36 17.03
CA ARG A 97 -6.94 9.84 15.92
C ARG A 97 -6.57 10.51 14.61
N PRO A 98 -6.81 9.87 13.46
CA PRO A 98 -6.74 10.53 12.17
C PRO A 98 -7.61 11.81 12.16
N GLY A 99 -7.07 12.91 11.61
CA GLY A 99 -7.69 14.24 11.63
C GLY A 99 -7.34 15.08 12.86
N GLU A 100 -6.77 14.51 13.91
CA GLU A 100 -6.35 15.26 15.09
C GLU A 100 -4.94 15.84 14.94
N ARG A 101 -4.67 16.90 15.71
CA ARG A 101 -3.40 17.60 15.66
C ARG A 101 -2.29 16.82 16.39
N ILE A 102 -1.19 16.56 15.70
CA ILE A 102 0.06 16.05 16.30
C ILE A 102 0.80 17.17 17.05
N GLY A 103 0.87 18.36 16.44
CA GLY A 103 1.60 19.51 16.99
C GLY A 103 1.60 20.68 16.00
N GLY A 104 2.51 21.62 16.20
CA GLY A 104 2.77 22.69 15.26
C GLY A 104 4.21 22.65 14.76
N LEU A 105 4.46 23.11 13.54
CA LEU A 105 5.82 23.21 13.00
C LEU A 105 6.72 24.00 13.97
N THR A 106 7.88 23.44 14.29
CA THR A 106 8.90 24.17 15.05
C THR A 106 9.39 25.40 14.25
N ALA A 107 9.88 26.43 14.95
CA ALA A 107 10.39 27.62 14.28
C ALA A 107 11.52 27.32 13.30
N GLU A 108 12.40 26.36 13.64
CA GLU A 108 13.50 25.92 12.79
C GLU A 108 13.00 25.29 11.47
N VAL A 109 12.07 24.32 11.58
CA VAL A 109 11.51 23.63 10.41
C VAL A 109 10.68 24.58 9.54
N ALA A 110 9.89 25.44 10.18
CA ALA A 110 9.10 26.46 9.48
C ALA A 110 9.99 27.39 8.66
N ALA A 111 11.11 27.85 9.21
CA ALA A 111 12.08 28.69 8.51
C ALA A 111 12.71 27.97 7.32
N LEU A 112 13.09 26.67 7.46
CA LEU A 112 13.65 25.85 6.37
C LEU A 112 12.67 25.64 5.22
N LEU A 113 11.37 25.51 5.53
CA LEU A 113 10.31 25.26 4.54
C LEU A 113 9.68 26.54 3.98
N GLY A 114 10.01 27.71 4.53
CA GLY A 114 9.35 28.96 4.17
C GLY A 114 7.88 29.02 4.59
N LEU A 115 7.51 28.34 5.68
CA LEU A 115 6.14 28.23 6.19
C LEU A 115 6.00 28.99 7.53
N PRO A 116 4.77 29.33 7.95
CA PRO A 116 4.53 29.92 9.26
C PRO A 116 4.93 28.99 10.41
N GLY A 117 5.60 29.52 11.43
CA GLY A 117 5.86 28.79 12.67
C GLY A 117 4.55 28.41 13.37
N GLY A 118 4.49 27.24 13.97
CA GLY A 118 3.29 26.74 14.64
C GLY A 118 2.17 26.27 13.70
N LEU A 119 2.41 26.22 12.37
CA LEU A 119 1.45 25.65 11.42
C LEU A 119 1.05 24.24 11.89
N PRO A 120 -0.26 23.93 12.03
CA PRO A 120 -0.70 22.64 12.51
C PRO A 120 -0.20 21.48 11.64
N VAL A 121 0.31 20.43 12.28
CA VAL A 121 0.60 19.12 11.69
C VAL A 121 -0.46 18.16 12.18
N VAL A 122 -1.17 17.53 11.24
CA VAL A 122 -2.35 16.71 11.52
C VAL A 122 -2.00 15.24 11.28
N ALA A 123 -2.48 14.36 12.15
CA ALA A 123 -2.38 12.92 11.97
C ALA A 123 -3.26 12.47 10.80
N THR A 124 -2.76 11.53 10.02
CA THR A 124 -3.54 10.89 8.95
C THR A 124 -3.69 9.39 9.26
N ALA A 125 -3.34 8.50 8.35
CA ALA A 125 -3.28 7.08 8.55
C ALA A 125 -2.16 6.49 7.67
N HIS A 126 -1.98 5.17 7.67
CA HIS A 126 -1.08 4.53 6.74
C HIS A 126 -1.48 4.81 5.28
N ASP A 127 -0.53 4.68 4.36
CA ASP A 127 -0.66 5.10 2.96
C ASP A 127 -1.91 4.55 2.25
N LYS A 128 -2.28 3.29 2.49
CA LYS A 128 -3.46 2.68 1.88
C LYS A 128 -4.77 3.23 2.41
N ALA A 129 -4.84 3.57 3.70
CA ALA A 129 -6.04 4.15 4.28
C ALA A 129 -6.27 5.59 3.80
N VAL A 130 -5.22 6.41 3.69
CA VAL A 130 -5.36 7.75 3.11
C VAL A 130 -5.61 7.70 1.60
N GLU A 131 -5.07 6.70 0.89
CA GLU A 131 -5.36 6.46 -0.52
C GLU A 131 -6.85 6.13 -0.72
N ALA A 132 -7.44 5.29 0.14
CA ALA A 132 -8.86 4.97 0.11
C ALA A 132 -9.73 6.21 0.36
N LEU A 133 -9.39 7.01 1.37
CA LEU A 133 -10.08 8.28 1.63
C LEU A 133 -10.04 9.22 0.42
N GLY A 134 -8.86 9.47 -0.12
CA GLY A 134 -8.68 10.41 -1.22
C GLY A 134 -9.14 9.90 -2.58
N SER A 135 -9.32 8.58 -2.74
CA SER A 135 -9.95 8.01 -3.94
C SER A 135 -11.47 8.03 -3.89
N GLY A 136 -12.06 8.23 -2.72
CA GLY A 136 -13.51 8.13 -2.52
C GLY A 136 -14.02 6.69 -2.41
N ALA A 137 -13.14 5.69 -2.23
CA ALA A 137 -13.52 4.29 -2.05
C ALA A 137 -14.00 4.03 -0.62
N LEU A 138 -15.09 4.69 -0.21
CA LEU A 138 -15.59 4.70 1.16
C LEU A 138 -16.91 3.93 1.32
N GLU A 139 -17.56 3.62 0.23
CA GLU A 139 -18.84 2.91 0.26
C GLU A 139 -18.66 1.40 0.32
N THR A 140 -19.61 0.75 0.97
CA THR A 140 -19.70 -0.70 1.07
C THR A 140 -19.84 -1.33 -0.33
N GLY A 141 -18.99 -2.32 -0.65
CA GLY A 141 -18.99 -2.96 -1.97
C GLY A 141 -18.12 -2.27 -3.02
N VAL A 142 -17.52 -1.13 -2.72
CA VAL A 142 -16.51 -0.52 -3.58
C VAL A 142 -15.13 -1.11 -3.24
N GLY A 143 -14.49 -1.72 -4.23
CA GLY A 143 -13.11 -2.19 -4.13
C GLY A 143 -12.13 -1.10 -4.59
N LEU A 144 -11.09 -0.81 -3.82
CA LEU A 144 -9.97 -0.01 -4.27
C LEU A 144 -8.83 -0.92 -4.72
N VAL A 145 -8.39 -0.76 -5.97
CA VAL A 145 -7.20 -1.43 -6.52
C VAL A 145 -6.09 -0.41 -6.70
N SER A 146 -5.02 -0.54 -5.92
CA SER A 146 -3.86 0.33 -5.97
C SER A 146 -2.76 -0.30 -6.84
N LEU A 147 -2.60 0.19 -8.07
CA LEU A 147 -1.64 -0.30 -9.08
C LEU A 147 -0.30 0.42 -8.97
N GLY A 148 0.42 0.16 -7.88
CA GLY A 148 1.78 0.63 -7.62
C GLY A 148 2.84 -0.45 -7.85
N THR A 149 4.07 -0.19 -7.40
CA THR A 149 5.17 -1.20 -7.37
C THR A 149 4.73 -2.46 -6.64
N TYR A 150 4.16 -2.31 -5.46
CA TYR A 150 3.29 -3.29 -4.81
C TYR A 150 1.85 -3.00 -5.22
N ILE A 151 1.12 -4.02 -5.63
CA ILE A 151 -0.31 -3.92 -5.95
C ILE A 151 -1.10 -4.44 -4.76
N ALA A 152 -2.05 -3.66 -4.26
CA ALA A 152 -2.96 -4.03 -3.21
C ALA A 152 -4.41 -3.89 -3.69
N ALA A 153 -5.29 -4.70 -3.10
CA ALA A 153 -6.73 -4.50 -3.23
C ALA A 153 -7.37 -4.47 -1.85
N MET A 154 -8.29 -3.54 -1.66
CA MET A 154 -8.88 -3.26 -0.37
C MET A 154 -10.31 -2.75 -0.49
N THR A 155 -11.04 -2.78 0.61
CA THR A 155 -12.37 -2.17 0.73
C THR A 155 -12.53 -1.51 2.08
N HIS A 156 -13.39 -0.52 2.16
CA HIS A 156 -13.67 0.24 3.36
C HIS A 156 -14.93 -0.29 4.04
N GLY A 157 -14.96 -0.28 5.38
CA GLY A 157 -16.14 -0.73 6.13
C GLY A 157 -16.12 -0.30 7.58
N VAL A 158 -17.21 -0.58 8.31
CA VAL A 158 -17.36 -0.27 9.74
C VAL A 158 -17.14 -1.49 10.64
N ARG A 159 -16.98 -2.68 10.06
CA ARG A 159 -16.77 -3.91 10.83
C ARG A 159 -15.29 -4.08 11.14
N HIS A 160 -14.98 -4.32 12.41
CA HIS A 160 -13.67 -4.84 12.81
C HIS A 160 -13.68 -6.36 12.69
N VAL A 161 -12.79 -6.95 11.90
CA VAL A 161 -12.68 -8.40 11.64
C VAL A 161 -11.23 -8.82 11.88
N PRO A 162 -10.79 -8.94 13.16
CA PRO A 162 -9.38 -9.18 13.48
C PRO A 162 -8.88 -10.57 13.07
N ASP A 163 -9.78 -11.57 13.03
CA ASP A 163 -9.44 -12.97 12.77
C ASP A 163 -9.79 -13.40 11.33
N ALA A 164 -9.82 -12.45 10.40
CA ALA A 164 -10.08 -12.76 8.98
C ALA A 164 -8.96 -13.62 8.38
N GLU A 165 -9.34 -14.63 7.58
CA GLU A 165 -8.40 -15.54 6.92
C GLU A 165 -7.92 -15.01 5.56
N SER A 166 -8.78 -14.27 4.85
CA SER A 166 -8.51 -13.82 3.48
C SER A 166 -8.03 -12.37 3.36
N PHE A 167 -8.05 -11.61 4.45
CA PHE A 167 -7.62 -10.21 4.46
C PHE A 167 -7.16 -9.76 5.86
N TRP A 168 -6.53 -8.61 5.93
CA TRP A 168 -6.22 -7.92 7.18
C TRP A 168 -7.20 -6.78 7.41
N THR A 169 -7.51 -6.52 8.66
CA THR A 169 -8.30 -5.36 9.09
C THR A 169 -7.38 -4.35 9.76
N PHE A 170 -7.40 -3.11 9.27
CA PHE A 170 -6.63 -1.99 9.81
C PHE A 170 -7.56 -0.83 10.13
N PRO A 171 -7.21 0.07 11.08
CA PRO A 171 -7.91 1.34 11.24
C PRO A 171 -7.86 2.15 9.93
N ALA A 172 -9.01 2.68 9.52
CA ALA A 172 -9.09 3.54 8.36
C ALA A 172 -8.68 4.99 8.70
N SER A 173 -8.61 5.82 7.67
CA SER A 173 -8.36 7.27 7.82
C SER A 173 -9.56 8.03 8.39
N LEU A 174 -10.74 7.41 8.40
CA LEU A 174 -11.94 7.91 9.10
C LEU A 174 -12.07 7.20 10.44
N PRO A 175 -12.11 7.92 11.57
CA PRO A 175 -12.29 7.31 12.88
C PRO A 175 -13.55 6.44 12.97
N GLY A 176 -13.44 5.26 13.59
CA GLY A 176 -14.53 4.28 13.69
C GLY A 176 -14.79 3.46 12.43
N HIS A 177 -13.97 3.61 11.41
CA HIS A 177 -13.98 2.80 10.20
C HIS A 177 -12.71 1.96 10.07
N HIS A 178 -12.78 0.93 9.23
CA HIS A 178 -11.69 -0.01 8.98
C HIS A 178 -11.41 -0.14 7.48
N LEU A 179 -10.16 -0.42 7.16
CA LEU A 179 -9.72 -0.83 5.85
C LEU A 179 -9.47 -2.33 5.89
N HIS A 180 -10.11 -3.07 4.98
CA HIS A 180 -9.88 -4.49 4.77
C HIS A 180 -8.99 -4.64 3.54
N GLU A 181 -7.77 -5.13 3.71
CA GLU A 181 -6.78 -5.30 2.65
C GLU A 181 -6.50 -6.78 2.43
N CYS A 182 -6.73 -7.29 1.22
CA CYS A 182 -6.37 -8.66 0.86
C CYS A 182 -4.94 -8.75 0.33
N TRP A 183 -4.44 -9.99 0.20
CA TRP A 183 -3.13 -10.24 -0.39
C TRP A 183 -3.01 -9.63 -1.78
N GLY A 184 -1.89 -8.96 -2.03
CA GLY A 184 -1.63 -8.28 -3.30
C GLY A 184 -0.57 -8.98 -4.16
N VAL A 185 -0.04 -8.24 -5.14
CA VAL A 185 1.06 -8.66 -6.00
C VAL A 185 2.33 -7.92 -5.59
N ARG A 186 3.27 -8.61 -4.91
CA ARG A 186 4.43 -7.99 -4.25
C ARG A 186 5.37 -7.22 -5.19
N ARG A 187 5.48 -7.62 -6.44
CA ARG A 187 6.21 -6.93 -7.52
C ARG A 187 5.30 -6.78 -8.74
N GLY A 188 4.15 -6.12 -8.56
CA GLY A 188 3.14 -5.99 -9.59
C GLY A 188 3.57 -5.09 -10.75
N MET A 189 3.39 -3.77 -10.64
CA MET A 189 3.81 -2.85 -11.71
C MET A 189 5.33 -2.77 -11.86
N TRP A 190 6.10 -3.19 -10.85
CA TRP A 190 7.54 -3.41 -11.01
C TRP A 190 7.83 -4.46 -12.09
N GLY A 191 7.02 -5.55 -12.17
CA GLY A 191 7.18 -6.57 -13.22
C GLY A 191 6.96 -6.01 -14.62
N ILE A 192 6.05 -5.06 -14.77
CA ILE A 192 5.81 -4.34 -16.03
C ILE A 192 7.03 -3.49 -16.41
N SER A 193 7.59 -2.73 -15.46
CA SER A 193 8.82 -1.97 -15.70
C SER A 193 10.01 -2.89 -16.01
N TRP A 194 10.16 -3.99 -15.29
CA TRP A 194 11.18 -5.01 -15.56
C TRP A 194 11.05 -5.58 -16.98
N PHE A 195 9.83 -5.92 -17.43
CA PHE A 195 9.62 -6.39 -18.80
C PHE A 195 10.03 -5.34 -19.83
N ARG A 196 9.65 -4.08 -19.63
CA ARG A 196 10.06 -2.97 -20.48
C ARG A 196 11.59 -2.84 -20.55
N ASP A 197 12.26 -2.88 -19.41
CA ASP A 197 13.70 -2.63 -19.31
C ASP A 197 14.52 -3.79 -19.89
N GLU A 198 14.11 -5.05 -19.67
CA GLU A 198 14.87 -6.23 -20.10
C GLU A 198 14.51 -6.70 -21.54
N PHE A 199 13.26 -6.52 -21.95
CA PHE A 199 12.77 -7.05 -23.23
C PHE A 199 12.23 -5.98 -24.18
N GLY A 200 12.12 -4.74 -23.72
CA GLY A 200 11.46 -3.65 -24.45
C GLY A 200 12.38 -2.76 -25.27
N ALA A 201 13.66 -3.10 -25.51
CA ALA A 201 14.61 -2.20 -26.20
C ALA A 201 14.08 -1.67 -27.55
N ALA A 202 13.45 -2.55 -28.37
CA ALA A 202 12.83 -2.13 -29.62
C ALA A 202 11.60 -1.23 -29.38
N ALA A 203 10.77 -1.53 -28.33
CA ALA A 203 9.65 -0.68 -28.01
C ALA A 203 10.09 0.72 -27.54
N ILE A 204 11.17 0.79 -26.77
CA ILE A 204 11.74 2.06 -26.31
C ILE A 204 12.20 2.87 -27.53
N ALA A 205 12.95 2.26 -28.47
CA ALA A 205 13.40 2.94 -29.68
C ALA A 205 12.23 3.42 -30.57
N ASP A 206 11.20 2.58 -30.74
CA ASP A 206 10.00 2.93 -31.50
C ASP A 206 9.22 4.07 -30.83
N ALA A 207 9.09 4.07 -29.51
CA ALA A 207 8.42 5.10 -28.74
C ALA A 207 9.18 6.44 -28.77
N ASP A 208 10.51 6.39 -28.63
CA ASP A 208 11.39 7.56 -28.77
C ASP A 208 11.27 8.19 -30.17
N ALA A 209 11.23 7.34 -31.22
CA ALA A 209 11.06 7.84 -32.60
C ALA A 209 9.66 8.44 -32.84
N ALA A 210 8.64 7.99 -32.12
CA ALA A 210 7.27 8.51 -32.20
C ALA A 210 6.99 9.66 -31.22
N ASP A 211 7.93 10.00 -30.34
CA ASP A 211 7.76 11.00 -29.25
C ASP A 211 6.56 10.69 -28.34
N VAL A 212 6.42 9.41 -27.95
CA VAL A 212 5.38 8.94 -27.03
C VAL A 212 5.99 8.15 -25.88
N PRO A 213 5.31 8.05 -24.70
CA PRO A 213 5.72 7.15 -23.64
C PRO A 213 5.72 5.68 -24.11
N VAL A 214 6.74 4.92 -23.74
CA VAL A 214 6.86 3.50 -24.14
C VAL A 214 5.68 2.65 -23.64
N GLU A 215 5.11 2.99 -22.50
CA GLU A 215 3.92 2.34 -21.94
C GLU A 215 2.69 2.55 -22.84
N GLU A 216 2.57 3.69 -23.50
CA GLU A 216 1.47 3.96 -24.45
C GLU A 216 1.57 3.04 -25.67
N LEU A 217 2.77 2.89 -26.24
CA LEU A 217 3.02 1.95 -27.34
C LEU A 217 2.74 0.50 -26.94
N LEU A 218 3.25 0.06 -25.77
CA LEU A 218 3.01 -1.29 -25.27
C LEU A 218 1.51 -1.55 -24.99
N ASN A 219 0.79 -0.56 -24.47
CA ASN A 219 -0.67 -0.63 -24.29
C ASN A 219 -1.40 -0.74 -25.63
N ALA A 220 -0.99 0.01 -26.65
CA ALA A 220 -1.58 -0.07 -27.99
C ALA A 220 -1.37 -1.45 -28.62
N GLU A 221 -0.19 -2.06 -28.46
CA GLU A 221 0.06 -3.43 -28.90
C GLU A 221 -0.80 -4.46 -28.14
N ALA A 222 -0.87 -4.34 -26.80
CA ALA A 222 -1.68 -5.24 -25.97
C ALA A 222 -3.17 -5.12 -26.31
N ALA A 223 -3.66 -3.95 -26.70
CA ALA A 223 -5.06 -3.75 -27.09
C ALA A 223 -5.44 -4.52 -28.35
N GLN A 224 -4.48 -4.88 -29.23
CA GLN A 224 -4.71 -5.66 -30.44
C GLN A 224 -4.72 -7.18 -30.18
N VAL A 225 -4.28 -7.61 -29.00
CA VAL A 225 -4.23 -9.03 -28.61
C VAL A 225 -5.59 -9.40 -28.00
N PRO A 226 -6.18 -10.57 -28.34
CA PRO A 226 -7.46 -10.99 -27.75
C PRO A 226 -7.31 -11.28 -26.24
N ALA A 227 -8.44 -11.24 -25.53
CA ALA A 227 -8.49 -11.65 -24.12
C ALA A 227 -8.00 -13.10 -23.97
N GLY A 228 -7.21 -13.34 -22.92
CA GLY A 228 -6.53 -14.64 -22.70
C GLY A 228 -5.20 -14.77 -23.45
N SER A 229 -4.73 -13.70 -24.13
CA SER A 229 -3.40 -13.61 -24.76
C SER A 229 -3.04 -14.82 -25.63
N ASP A 230 -4.04 -15.39 -26.33
CA ASP A 230 -3.94 -16.63 -27.14
C ASP A 230 -3.37 -17.83 -26.36
N GLY A 231 -3.65 -17.92 -25.05
CA GLY A 231 -3.23 -18.99 -24.16
C GLY A 231 -1.91 -18.72 -23.43
N LEU A 232 -1.28 -17.57 -23.62
CA LEU A 232 -0.10 -17.18 -22.86
C LEU A 232 -0.48 -16.71 -21.46
N LEU A 233 0.08 -17.31 -20.43
CA LEU A 233 -0.20 -17.01 -19.03
C LEU A 233 1.04 -16.47 -18.31
N THR A 234 0.83 -15.47 -17.46
CA THR A 234 1.86 -14.94 -16.56
C THR A 234 1.54 -15.26 -15.10
N VAL A 235 2.52 -15.86 -14.40
CA VAL A 235 2.49 -16.10 -12.95
C VAL A 235 3.33 -15.03 -12.26
N HIS A 236 2.70 -14.14 -11.47
CA HIS A 236 3.34 -12.98 -10.83
C HIS A 236 4.02 -13.30 -9.49
N ASP A 237 4.94 -14.28 -9.45
CA ASP A 237 5.71 -14.61 -8.25
C ASP A 237 7.20 -14.15 -8.35
N TRP A 238 7.46 -12.97 -8.94
CA TRP A 238 8.79 -12.32 -8.95
C TRP A 238 9.32 -11.99 -7.55
N ALA A 239 8.42 -11.85 -6.59
CA ALA A 239 8.75 -11.86 -5.15
C ALA A 239 7.82 -12.87 -4.49
N ALA A 240 8.36 -14.05 -4.20
CA ALA A 240 7.62 -15.13 -3.58
C ALA A 240 6.99 -14.70 -2.26
N PRO A 241 5.77 -15.17 -1.92
CA PRO A 241 5.20 -14.96 -0.61
C PRO A 241 6.06 -15.68 0.46
N PRO A 242 6.17 -15.12 1.69
CA PRO A 242 6.97 -15.72 2.76
C PRO A 242 6.60 -17.18 3.07
N GLN A 243 5.32 -17.51 2.95
CA GLN A 243 4.77 -18.85 3.21
C GLN A 243 5.13 -19.87 2.12
N ALA A 244 5.57 -19.41 0.93
CA ALA A 244 5.92 -20.25 -0.19
C ALA A 244 7.16 -19.70 -0.94
N PRO A 245 8.34 -19.66 -0.26
CA PRO A 245 9.54 -19.01 -0.79
C PRO A 245 10.14 -19.71 -2.02
N PHE A 246 9.66 -20.89 -2.35
CA PHE A 246 10.04 -21.66 -3.54
C PHE A 246 9.34 -21.19 -4.84
N ARG A 247 8.27 -20.41 -4.73
CA ARG A 247 7.52 -19.92 -5.91
C ARG A 247 8.36 -18.95 -6.72
N ARG A 248 8.16 -18.96 -8.05
CA ARG A 248 8.85 -18.07 -8.98
C ARG A 248 7.88 -17.55 -10.03
N GLY A 249 8.17 -16.34 -10.55
CA GLY A 249 7.49 -15.82 -11.73
C GLY A 249 7.73 -16.72 -12.95
N ALA A 250 6.72 -16.82 -13.80
CA ALA A 250 6.78 -17.63 -15.02
C ALA A 250 5.91 -17.06 -16.12
N LEU A 251 6.31 -17.31 -17.37
CA LEU A 251 5.53 -17.12 -18.58
C LEU A 251 5.34 -18.50 -19.21
N ILE A 252 4.10 -18.91 -19.45
CA ILE A 252 3.75 -20.27 -19.85
C ILE A 252 2.78 -20.24 -21.04
N GLY A 253 2.98 -21.10 -22.03
CA GLY A 253 2.03 -21.29 -23.12
C GLY A 253 2.51 -20.80 -24.49
N PHE A 254 3.82 -20.53 -24.68
CA PHE A 254 4.35 -20.14 -25.98
C PHE A 254 4.18 -21.23 -27.06
N ASP A 255 3.71 -20.83 -28.26
CA ASP A 255 3.56 -21.69 -29.42
C ASP A 255 4.13 -21.07 -30.72
N GLY A 256 4.92 -20.01 -30.62
CA GLY A 256 5.55 -19.33 -31.74
C GLY A 256 4.71 -18.23 -32.39
N ARG A 257 3.43 -18.08 -32.03
CA ARG A 257 2.56 -16.98 -32.54
C ARG A 257 2.70 -15.71 -31.68
N HIS A 258 3.15 -15.86 -30.43
CA HIS A 258 3.14 -14.81 -29.42
C HIS A 258 4.18 -13.72 -29.72
N THR A 259 3.72 -12.48 -29.72
CA THR A 259 4.51 -11.27 -29.89
C THR A 259 4.74 -10.58 -28.54
N ARG A 260 5.50 -9.49 -28.55
CA ARG A 260 5.69 -8.58 -27.40
C ARG A 260 4.36 -8.14 -26.79
N GLY A 261 3.37 -7.79 -27.62
CA GLY A 261 2.04 -7.40 -27.18
C GLY A 261 1.32 -8.52 -26.41
N HIS A 262 1.48 -9.79 -26.84
CA HIS A 262 0.91 -10.94 -26.10
C HIS A 262 1.54 -11.10 -24.71
N ILE A 263 2.87 -10.98 -24.62
CA ILE A 263 3.57 -11.07 -23.34
C ILE A 263 3.11 -9.96 -22.42
N TYR A 264 3.11 -8.71 -22.90
CA TYR A 264 2.69 -7.56 -22.10
C TYR A 264 1.23 -7.71 -21.64
N ARG A 265 0.31 -8.10 -22.54
CA ARG A 265 -1.08 -8.34 -22.17
C ARG A 265 -1.23 -9.47 -21.14
N SER A 266 -0.55 -10.59 -21.32
CA SER A 266 -0.60 -11.72 -20.37
C SER A 266 -0.12 -11.30 -18.97
N MET A 267 0.83 -10.36 -18.88
CA MET A 267 1.27 -9.80 -17.61
C MET A 267 0.17 -8.93 -16.95
N LEU A 268 -0.52 -8.10 -17.72
CA LEU A 268 -1.66 -7.31 -17.21
C LEU A 268 -2.82 -8.22 -16.76
N GLU A 269 -3.16 -9.22 -17.57
CA GLU A 269 -4.20 -10.22 -17.23
C GLU A 269 -3.81 -11.05 -16.00
N GLY A 270 -2.55 -11.46 -15.89
CA GLY A 270 -2.04 -12.18 -14.73
C GLY A 270 -2.15 -11.37 -13.43
N ILE A 271 -1.96 -10.05 -13.47
CA ILE A 271 -2.20 -9.14 -12.33
C ILE A 271 -3.68 -9.17 -11.94
N ALA A 272 -4.59 -8.96 -12.91
CA ALA A 272 -6.03 -8.93 -12.64
C ALA A 272 -6.56 -10.26 -12.11
N LEU A 273 -6.14 -11.37 -12.70
CA LEU A 273 -6.50 -12.71 -12.23
C LEU A 273 -5.98 -12.99 -10.81
N ARG A 274 -4.74 -12.56 -10.51
CA ARG A 274 -4.17 -12.71 -9.18
C ARG A 274 -4.94 -11.90 -8.15
N LEU A 275 -5.32 -10.65 -8.46
CA LEU A 275 -6.17 -9.83 -7.59
C LEU A 275 -7.51 -10.53 -7.33
N LYS A 276 -8.16 -11.04 -8.37
CA LYS A 276 -9.43 -11.75 -8.23
C LYS A 276 -9.33 -12.94 -7.28
N THR A 277 -8.25 -13.75 -7.35
CA THR A 277 -8.04 -14.89 -6.44
C THR A 277 -7.96 -14.50 -4.96
N HIS A 278 -7.73 -13.22 -4.64
CA HIS A 278 -7.69 -12.70 -3.28
C HIS A 278 -8.94 -11.88 -2.92
N MET A 279 -9.48 -11.13 -3.87
CA MET A 279 -10.67 -10.30 -3.65
C MET A 279 -11.94 -11.13 -3.51
N ASP A 280 -12.10 -12.23 -4.27
CA ASP A 280 -13.28 -13.09 -4.18
C ASP A 280 -13.43 -13.72 -2.78
N PRO A 281 -12.39 -14.35 -2.17
CA PRO A 281 -12.48 -14.83 -0.79
C PRO A 281 -12.79 -13.72 0.22
N MET A 282 -12.17 -12.54 0.08
CA MET A 282 -12.46 -11.38 0.94
C MET A 282 -13.94 -10.97 0.85
N ALA A 283 -14.49 -10.90 -0.36
CA ALA A 283 -15.91 -10.58 -0.57
C ALA A 283 -16.85 -11.61 0.09
N VAL A 284 -16.49 -12.90 0.00
CA VAL A 284 -17.25 -14.00 0.64
C VAL A 284 -17.21 -13.88 2.17
N GLU A 285 -16.02 -13.68 2.74
CA GLU A 285 -15.82 -13.60 4.20
C GLU A 285 -16.48 -12.33 4.79
N LEU A 286 -16.44 -11.22 4.06
CA LEU A 286 -17.18 -10.00 4.43
C LEU A 286 -18.70 -10.14 4.24
N GLY A 287 -19.16 -11.14 3.48
CA GLY A 287 -20.57 -11.27 3.06
C GLY A 287 -21.02 -10.15 2.13
N GLN A 288 -20.11 -9.60 1.34
CA GLN A 288 -20.31 -8.37 0.61
C GLN A 288 -19.63 -8.44 -0.76
N PRO A 289 -20.38 -8.68 -1.85
CA PRO A 289 -19.82 -8.69 -3.20
C PRO A 289 -19.35 -7.28 -3.60
N PHE A 290 -18.30 -7.23 -4.41
CA PHE A 290 -17.89 -5.98 -5.05
C PHE A 290 -18.87 -5.62 -6.17
N THR A 291 -19.23 -4.34 -6.23
CA THR A 291 -20.13 -3.77 -7.24
C THR A 291 -19.43 -2.80 -8.18
N GLU A 292 -18.26 -2.30 -7.77
CA GLU A 292 -17.41 -1.37 -8.51
C GLU A 292 -15.97 -1.50 -8.05
N LEU A 293 -15.02 -1.21 -8.94
CA LEU A 293 -13.62 -1.00 -8.61
C LEU A 293 -13.23 0.46 -8.87
N ILE A 294 -12.64 1.11 -7.88
CA ILE A 294 -11.86 2.33 -8.07
C ILE A 294 -10.39 1.94 -8.21
N VAL A 295 -9.74 2.41 -9.26
CA VAL A 295 -8.35 2.05 -9.57
C VAL A 295 -7.46 3.28 -9.43
N SER A 296 -6.39 3.15 -8.66
CA SER A 296 -5.40 4.20 -8.41
C SER A 296 -3.99 3.73 -8.76
N GLY A 297 -3.02 4.64 -8.65
CA GLY A 297 -1.62 4.37 -8.98
C GLY A 297 -1.30 4.49 -10.46
N GLY A 298 -0.01 4.30 -10.81
CA GLY A 298 0.48 4.50 -12.18
C GLY A 298 -0.16 3.59 -13.22
N GLY A 299 -0.47 2.34 -12.84
CA GLY A 299 -1.12 1.37 -13.73
C GLY A 299 -2.53 1.75 -14.16
N ALA A 300 -3.23 2.61 -13.40
CA ALA A 300 -4.55 3.11 -13.74
C ALA A 300 -4.55 4.01 -15.00
N ASN A 301 -3.39 4.45 -15.48
CA ASN A 301 -3.30 5.22 -16.72
C ASN A 301 -3.51 4.36 -17.99
N SER A 302 -3.41 3.04 -17.87
CA SER A 302 -3.61 2.10 -18.98
C SER A 302 -5.09 1.77 -19.16
N ASP A 303 -5.70 2.20 -20.27
CA ASP A 303 -7.09 1.83 -20.61
C ASP A 303 -7.26 0.32 -20.79
N VAL A 304 -6.22 -0.36 -21.31
CA VAL A 304 -6.20 -1.82 -21.43
C VAL A 304 -6.27 -2.47 -20.05
N MET A 305 -5.49 -1.99 -19.09
CA MET A 305 -5.53 -2.52 -17.72
C MET A 305 -6.89 -2.27 -17.06
N MET A 306 -7.49 -1.08 -17.27
CA MET A 306 -8.82 -0.76 -16.77
C MET A 306 -9.88 -1.72 -17.33
N GLN A 307 -9.84 -2.01 -18.64
CA GLN A 307 -10.75 -2.95 -19.27
C GLN A 307 -10.52 -4.38 -18.76
N ILE A 308 -9.27 -4.82 -18.65
CA ILE A 308 -8.93 -6.16 -18.12
C ILE A 308 -9.46 -6.33 -16.69
N LEU A 309 -9.33 -5.32 -15.83
CA LEU A 309 -9.88 -5.36 -14.47
C LEU A 309 -11.41 -5.48 -14.49
N ALA A 310 -12.09 -4.64 -15.29
CA ALA A 310 -13.56 -4.68 -15.39
C ALA A 310 -14.04 -6.06 -15.89
N ASP A 311 -13.43 -6.59 -16.95
CA ASP A 311 -13.81 -7.88 -17.53
C ASP A 311 -13.52 -9.04 -16.56
N THR A 312 -12.37 -9.02 -15.89
CA THR A 312 -11.96 -10.10 -14.97
C THR A 312 -12.87 -10.13 -13.74
N HIS A 313 -13.23 -8.99 -13.18
CA HIS A 313 -14.05 -8.91 -11.97
C HIS A 313 -15.56 -8.88 -12.26
N GLY A 314 -15.96 -8.57 -13.50
CA GLY A 314 -17.36 -8.49 -13.91
C GLY A 314 -18.09 -7.27 -13.35
N VAL A 315 -17.37 -6.21 -13.00
CA VAL A 315 -17.91 -4.96 -12.44
C VAL A 315 -17.23 -3.74 -13.10
N PRO A 316 -17.86 -2.56 -13.08
CA PRO A 316 -17.21 -1.35 -13.58
C PRO A 316 -15.88 -1.08 -12.87
N ALA A 317 -14.87 -0.66 -13.63
CA ALA A 317 -13.60 -0.17 -13.12
C ALA A 317 -13.44 1.31 -13.48
N THR A 318 -13.32 2.16 -12.48
CA THR A 318 -13.23 3.61 -12.61
C THR A 318 -11.88 4.11 -12.08
N ARG A 319 -11.45 5.28 -12.52
CA ARG A 319 -10.26 5.95 -12.00
C ARG A 319 -10.51 7.44 -11.80
N ASN A 320 -9.91 8.01 -10.77
CA ASN A 320 -10.01 9.42 -10.50
C ASN A 320 -9.19 10.25 -11.50
N ARG A 321 -9.67 11.46 -11.83
CA ARG A 321 -8.95 12.41 -12.68
C ARG A 321 -7.66 12.91 -12.01
N VAL A 322 -7.67 13.05 -10.68
CA VAL A 322 -6.50 13.46 -9.89
C VAL A 322 -5.73 12.22 -9.47
N ARG A 323 -4.47 12.16 -9.85
CA ARG A 323 -3.64 10.96 -9.74
C ARG A 323 -3.06 10.70 -8.35
N SER A 324 -3.11 11.69 -7.45
CA SER A 324 -2.50 11.59 -6.10
C SER A 324 -3.57 11.40 -5.03
N SER A 325 -4.27 10.26 -5.06
CA SER A 325 -5.34 9.96 -4.08
C SER A 325 -4.85 10.07 -2.64
N ALA A 326 -3.65 9.56 -2.32
CA ALA A 326 -3.11 9.68 -0.97
C ALA A 326 -2.92 11.14 -0.52
N ALA A 327 -2.43 12.04 -1.39
CA ALA A 327 -2.29 13.45 -1.06
C ALA A 327 -3.65 14.13 -0.85
N ILE A 328 -4.67 13.75 -1.65
CA ILE A 328 -6.04 14.24 -1.43
C ILE A 328 -6.56 13.75 -0.08
N GLY A 329 -6.37 12.47 0.27
CA GLY A 329 -6.77 11.93 1.56
C GLY A 329 -6.11 12.63 2.73
N CYS A 330 -4.80 12.94 2.64
CA CYS A 330 -4.11 13.76 3.62
C CYS A 330 -4.74 15.16 3.75
N ALA A 331 -5.07 15.80 2.63
CA ALA A 331 -5.72 17.12 2.64
C ALA A 331 -7.13 17.08 3.27
N VAL A 332 -7.89 16.01 3.02
CA VAL A 332 -9.20 15.79 3.64
C VAL A 332 -9.08 15.63 5.16
N ASN A 333 -8.07 14.91 5.66
CA ASN A 333 -7.84 14.79 7.10
C ASN A 333 -7.41 16.12 7.75
N ALA A 334 -6.79 17.03 6.99
CA ALA A 334 -6.29 18.31 7.50
C ALA A 334 -7.32 19.44 7.45
N GLY A 335 -8.46 19.27 6.77
CA GLY A 335 -9.52 20.28 6.61
C GLY A 335 -10.73 19.99 7.43
#